data_35a2bbbbf7e1d37723405ac0e2874ea3
#
_entry.id   35a2bbbbf7e1d37723405ac0e2874ea3
#
_cell.length_a   1.000
_cell.length_b   1.000
_cell.length_c   1.000
_cell.angle_alpha   90.00
_cell.angle_beta   90.00
_cell.angle_gamma   90.00
#
_symmetry.space_group_name_H-M   'P 1'
#
loop_
_entity.id
_entity.type
_entity.pdbx_description
1 polymer ?
#
loop_
_entity_poly.entity_id
_entity_poly.type
_entity_poly.pdbx_seq_one_letter_code
_entity_poly.pdbx_strand_id
1 'polypeptide(L)'
;MNDLAQHHLALGARLAPDGIPLDYGDLAAEYAAADQGAILLDRSHEGRILLQGRDRLELVNRMSTNDVSRLEINEGKPTVFVNANARILFRVVCYNLPRGLLLISEPGQGDALASFLQRSIFFGDQVAVKDISAETAHFALHGVAADTVIESLAPAARSIPALGVVEVESDVGNLIIARRKSICGAHWIVIADHVAGAHVHHLLLQCGGAAGLIAAGSLTFNCLRIRSGRPAGLELSTDYIPLEVGLWDEISFSKGCYTGQEIIARMESRGRLAKTLVKVALSSMVPAPAPIYALGKAAGTLTSSVQAPDGRIHAVGVLRIGSAQPGTELTVGKDGRAAKVADYAGAQPPFVLQEETITPGT
;
A
#
# COMPACT_ATOMS: atom_id res chain seq x y z
N MET A 1 15.93 -23.44 -1.97
CA MET A 1 15.80 -22.13 -1.29
C MET A 1 16.68 -21.18 -2.05
N ASN A 2 16.19 -20.01 -2.45
CA ASN A 2 17.01 -19.06 -3.21
C ASN A 2 18.03 -18.36 -2.31
N ASP A 3 19.05 -17.71 -2.90
CA ASP A 3 20.15 -17.08 -2.16
C ASP A 3 19.66 -15.97 -1.20
N LEU A 4 18.61 -15.24 -1.58
CA LEU A 4 18.04 -14.18 -0.74
C LEU A 4 17.38 -14.75 0.52
N ALA A 5 16.63 -15.86 0.42
CA ALA A 5 16.05 -16.52 1.60
C ALA A 5 17.11 -17.10 2.53
N GLN A 6 18.21 -17.66 1.97
CA GLN A 6 19.36 -18.11 2.79
C GLN A 6 20.04 -16.92 3.50
N HIS A 7 20.19 -15.80 2.80
CA HIS A 7 20.73 -14.56 3.38
C HIS A 7 19.87 -14.07 4.56
N HIS A 8 18.54 -14.05 4.43
CA HIS A 8 17.65 -13.68 5.53
C HIS A 8 17.78 -14.64 6.72
N LEU A 9 17.84 -15.95 6.48
CA LEU A 9 18.06 -16.94 7.55
C LEU A 9 19.39 -16.73 8.27
N ALA A 10 20.47 -16.41 7.53
CA ALA A 10 21.77 -16.11 8.12
C ALA A 10 21.76 -14.84 9.01
N LEU A 11 20.84 -13.91 8.73
CA LEU A 11 20.59 -12.73 9.58
C LEU A 11 19.63 -13.01 10.74
N GLY A 12 19.19 -14.25 10.94
CA GLY A 12 18.31 -14.65 12.04
C GLY A 12 16.80 -14.48 11.73
N ALA A 13 16.42 -14.30 10.47
CA ALA A 13 15.03 -14.15 10.11
C ALA A 13 14.21 -15.43 10.31
N ARG A 14 12.99 -15.26 10.77
CA ARG A 14 11.92 -16.27 10.65
C ARG A 14 11.14 -16.01 9.36
N LEU A 15 11.10 -16.98 8.46
CA LEU A 15 10.48 -16.83 7.15
C LEU A 15 9.03 -17.36 7.12
N ALA A 16 8.20 -16.72 6.32
CA ALA A 16 6.92 -17.25 5.88
C ALA A 16 7.09 -18.34 4.80
N PRO A 17 6.05 -19.12 4.47
CA PRO A 17 6.13 -20.18 3.46
C PRO A 17 6.56 -19.70 2.07
N ASP A 18 6.33 -18.44 1.73
CA ASP A 18 6.74 -17.79 0.47
C ASP A 18 8.18 -17.26 0.50
N GLY A 19 8.91 -17.47 1.62
CA GLY A 19 10.30 -17.05 1.79
C GLY A 19 10.47 -15.61 2.28
N ILE A 20 9.40 -14.87 2.49
CA ILE A 20 9.46 -13.49 2.98
C ILE A 20 9.67 -13.48 4.51
N PRO A 21 10.55 -12.62 5.06
CA PRO A 21 10.75 -12.49 6.49
C PRO A 21 9.49 -12.07 7.25
N LEU A 22 9.16 -12.82 8.30
CA LEU A 22 8.13 -12.45 9.27
C LEU A 22 8.69 -11.45 10.29
N ASP A 23 9.88 -11.73 10.81
CA ASP A 23 10.68 -10.92 11.73
C ASP A 23 12.13 -11.39 11.73
N TYR A 24 13.02 -10.64 12.42
CA TYR A 24 14.43 -10.97 12.63
C TYR A 24 14.76 -11.22 14.12
N GLY A 25 13.77 -11.71 14.88
CA GLY A 25 13.94 -12.16 16.25
C GLY A 25 13.68 -11.10 17.33
N ASP A 26 13.71 -9.82 17.01
CA ASP A 26 13.36 -8.73 17.93
C ASP A 26 12.34 -7.76 17.32
N LEU A 27 11.08 -8.16 17.38
CA LEU A 27 9.96 -7.38 16.84
C LEU A 27 9.83 -5.99 17.51
N ALA A 28 10.27 -5.85 18.77
CA ALA A 28 10.22 -4.59 19.49
C ALA A 28 11.26 -3.60 18.94
N ALA A 29 12.48 -4.07 18.71
CA ALA A 29 13.54 -3.26 18.07
C ALA A 29 13.15 -2.87 16.63
N GLU A 30 12.62 -3.81 15.83
CA GLU A 30 12.14 -3.53 14.48
C GLU A 30 11.06 -2.44 14.48
N TYR A 31 10.06 -2.55 15.36
CA TYR A 31 8.96 -1.59 15.43
C TYR A 31 9.44 -0.20 15.87
N ALA A 32 10.36 -0.13 16.85
CA ALA A 32 10.93 1.13 17.33
C ALA A 32 11.83 1.80 16.28
N ALA A 33 12.61 1.03 15.53
CA ALA A 33 13.51 1.55 14.49
C ALA A 33 12.76 2.28 13.37
N ALA A 34 11.52 1.92 13.08
CA ALA A 34 10.69 2.62 12.10
C ALA A 34 10.44 4.11 12.45
N ASP A 35 10.41 4.44 13.73
CA ASP A 35 10.20 5.82 14.23
C ASP A 35 11.51 6.53 14.57
N GLN A 36 12.59 5.80 14.93
CA GLN A 36 13.85 6.37 15.43
C GLN A 36 14.96 6.40 14.38
N GLY A 37 14.88 5.54 13.37
CA GLY A 37 15.87 5.36 12.31
C GLY A 37 15.18 5.00 11.01
N ALA A 38 15.45 3.77 10.53
CA ALA A 38 14.75 3.20 9.39
C ALA A 38 14.69 1.66 9.48
N ILE A 39 13.76 1.07 8.75
CA ILE A 39 13.64 -0.37 8.55
C ILE A 39 13.76 -0.73 7.09
N LEU A 40 14.36 -1.88 6.81
CA LEU A 40 14.48 -2.50 5.50
C LEU A 40 13.62 -3.78 5.47
N LEU A 41 12.69 -3.82 4.53
CA LEU A 41 11.76 -4.93 4.34
C LEU A 41 12.01 -5.60 2.99
N ASP A 42 11.99 -6.92 2.95
CA ASP A 42 11.82 -7.66 1.69
C ASP A 42 10.32 -7.67 1.33
N ARG A 43 10.02 -7.11 0.16
CA ARG A 43 8.66 -7.03 -0.42
C ARG A 43 8.56 -7.80 -1.74
N SER A 44 9.43 -8.78 -1.95
CA SER A 44 9.51 -9.55 -3.21
C SER A 44 8.24 -10.35 -3.54
N HIS A 45 7.29 -10.47 -2.61
CA HIS A 45 5.96 -11.03 -2.84
C HIS A 45 4.94 -10.03 -3.41
N GLU A 46 5.27 -8.72 -3.53
CA GLU A 46 4.48 -7.76 -4.31
C GLU A 46 4.69 -8.03 -5.81
N GLY A 47 3.61 -8.02 -6.61
CA GLY A 47 3.73 -8.25 -8.05
C GLY A 47 4.39 -7.07 -8.78
N ARG A 48 5.25 -7.36 -9.74
CA ARG A 48 5.94 -6.38 -10.59
C ARG A 48 5.67 -6.69 -12.04
N ILE A 49 4.74 -5.94 -12.66
CA ILE A 49 4.29 -6.16 -14.01
C ILE A 49 4.83 -5.05 -14.91
N LEU A 50 5.62 -5.41 -15.91
CA LEU A 50 6.16 -4.48 -16.89
C LEU A 50 5.30 -4.49 -18.16
N LEU A 51 4.74 -3.33 -18.50
CA LEU A 51 4.03 -3.12 -19.76
C LEU A 51 4.94 -2.37 -20.73
N GLN A 52 5.11 -2.90 -21.92
CA GLN A 52 5.88 -2.29 -23.00
C GLN A 52 4.96 -2.01 -24.20
N GLY A 53 5.39 -1.12 -25.08
CA GLY A 53 4.63 -0.72 -26.26
C GLY A 53 4.04 0.67 -26.12
N ARG A 54 3.61 1.23 -27.26
CA ARG A 54 3.15 2.65 -27.33
C ARG A 54 1.84 2.88 -26.57
N ASP A 55 0.96 1.88 -26.52
CA ASP A 55 -0.40 2.03 -25.95
C ASP A 55 -0.47 1.60 -24.48
N ARG A 56 0.71 1.38 -23.80
CA ARG A 56 0.80 0.92 -22.41
C ARG A 56 0.09 1.83 -21.39
N LEU A 57 0.20 3.15 -21.56
CA LEU A 57 -0.48 4.11 -20.68
C LEU A 57 -1.97 4.12 -20.92
N GLU A 58 -2.39 4.03 -22.17
CA GLU A 58 -3.81 4.02 -22.51
C GLU A 58 -4.52 2.78 -22.01
N LEU A 59 -3.91 1.58 -22.13
CA LEU A 59 -4.45 0.36 -21.55
C LEU A 59 -4.75 0.52 -20.06
N VAL A 60 -3.78 0.99 -19.26
CA VAL A 60 -3.97 1.19 -17.83
C VAL A 60 -4.98 2.30 -17.56
N ASN A 61 -4.92 3.39 -18.34
CA ASN A 61 -5.81 4.52 -18.16
C ASN A 61 -7.29 4.13 -18.36
N ARG A 62 -7.65 3.39 -19.43
CA ARG A 62 -9.03 2.98 -19.65
C ARG A 62 -9.55 1.91 -18.69
N MET A 63 -8.66 1.20 -17.99
CA MET A 63 -9.02 0.10 -17.09
C MET A 63 -9.00 0.47 -15.61
N SER A 64 -8.47 1.64 -15.22
CA SER A 64 -8.25 1.99 -13.81
C SER A 64 -8.78 3.37 -13.46
N THR A 65 -8.88 3.67 -12.18
CA THR A 65 -9.58 4.86 -11.64
C THR A 65 -8.83 6.17 -11.78
N ASN A 66 -7.49 6.16 -11.77
CA ASN A 66 -6.71 7.39 -11.85
C ASN A 66 -6.30 7.74 -13.28
N ASP A 67 -6.02 9.02 -13.52
CA ASP A 67 -5.53 9.46 -14.82
C ASP A 67 -4.01 9.23 -14.95
N VAL A 68 -3.65 8.20 -15.68
CA VAL A 68 -2.26 7.86 -16.01
C VAL A 68 -1.89 8.20 -17.46
N SER A 69 -2.83 8.78 -18.24
CA SER A 69 -2.65 9.04 -19.68
C SER A 69 -1.49 10.01 -19.97
N ARG A 70 -1.21 10.91 -19.03
CA ARG A 70 -0.17 11.94 -19.16
C ARG A 70 1.00 11.74 -18.19
N LEU A 71 1.18 10.50 -17.71
CA LEU A 71 2.28 10.18 -16.79
C LEU A 71 3.61 10.31 -17.54
N GLU A 72 4.42 11.27 -17.18
CA GLU A 72 5.73 11.51 -17.81
C GLU A 72 6.75 10.44 -17.41
N ILE A 73 7.87 10.37 -18.13
CA ILE A 73 8.96 9.47 -17.78
C ILE A 73 9.51 9.89 -16.41
N ASN A 74 9.81 8.89 -15.57
CA ASN A 74 10.26 9.03 -14.19
C ASN A 74 9.18 9.50 -13.21
N GLU A 75 7.93 9.53 -13.60
CA GLU A 75 6.81 9.78 -12.72
C GLU A 75 6.08 8.49 -12.34
N GLY A 76 5.41 8.53 -11.19
CA GLY A 76 4.54 7.46 -10.73
C GLY A 76 3.17 7.96 -10.27
N LYS A 77 2.20 7.06 -10.28
CA LYS A 77 0.84 7.36 -9.83
C LYS A 77 0.15 6.10 -9.32
N PRO A 78 -0.50 6.15 -8.14
CA PRO A 78 -1.33 5.05 -7.68
C PRO A 78 -2.66 5.04 -8.43
N THR A 79 -3.19 3.85 -8.65
CA THR A 79 -4.51 3.68 -9.28
C THR A 79 -5.14 2.35 -8.86
N VAL A 80 -6.45 2.23 -9.06
CA VAL A 80 -7.21 1.04 -8.70
C VAL A 80 -7.93 0.49 -9.93
N PHE A 81 -7.75 -0.79 -10.22
CA PHE A 81 -8.57 -1.51 -11.17
C PHE A 81 -9.84 -1.96 -10.46
N VAL A 82 -10.98 -1.68 -11.07
CA VAL A 82 -12.28 -2.03 -10.51
C VAL A 82 -13.14 -2.78 -11.54
N ASN A 83 -14.13 -3.53 -11.07
CA ASN A 83 -15.13 -4.14 -11.95
C ASN A 83 -16.26 -3.16 -12.31
N ALA A 84 -17.22 -3.60 -13.12
CA ALA A 84 -18.37 -2.79 -13.55
C ALA A 84 -19.22 -2.25 -12.37
N ASN A 85 -19.15 -2.90 -11.19
CA ASN A 85 -19.80 -2.45 -9.96
C ASN A 85 -18.88 -1.57 -9.09
N ALA A 86 -17.80 -1.03 -9.65
CA ALA A 86 -16.76 -0.24 -8.98
C ALA A 86 -16.08 -0.98 -7.81
N ARG A 87 -16.18 -2.32 -7.71
CA ARG A 87 -15.52 -3.10 -6.67
C ARG A 87 -14.06 -3.26 -6.98
N ILE A 88 -13.20 -3.15 -5.96
CA ILE A 88 -11.75 -3.25 -6.08
C ILE A 88 -11.35 -4.64 -6.60
N LEU A 89 -10.57 -4.66 -7.67
CA LEU A 89 -9.91 -5.86 -8.19
C LEU A 89 -8.43 -5.86 -7.82
N PHE A 90 -7.73 -4.78 -8.17
CA PHE A 90 -6.31 -4.60 -7.89
C PHE A 90 -6.02 -3.15 -7.55
N ARG A 91 -5.20 -2.92 -6.54
CA ARG A 91 -4.56 -1.63 -6.29
C ARG A 91 -3.11 -1.71 -6.71
N VAL A 92 -2.64 -0.73 -7.48
CA VAL A 92 -1.27 -0.68 -7.97
C VAL A 92 -0.68 0.71 -7.84
N VAL A 93 0.66 0.79 -7.84
CA VAL A 93 1.37 2.02 -8.13
C VAL A 93 2.09 1.83 -9.46
N CYS A 94 1.81 2.71 -10.42
CA CYS A 94 2.43 2.74 -11.74
C CYS A 94 3.65 3.64 -11.71
N TYR A 95 4.73 3.25 -12.39
CA TYR A 95 5.92 4.07 -12.64
C TYR A 95 6.28 4.03 -14.12
N ASN A 96 6.30 5.19 -14.79
CA ASN A 96 6.63 5.27 -16.20
C ASN A 96 8.16 5.38 -16.38
N LEU A 97 8.77 4.27 -16.72
CA LEU A 97 10.21 4.15 -16.97
C LEU A 97 10.51 4.32 -18.47
N PRO A 98 11.74 4.70 -18.88
CA PRO A 98 12.15 4.72 -20.29
C PRO A 98 11.86 3.42 -21.03
N ARG A 99 12.01 2.27 -20.36
CA ARG A 99 11.81 0.92 -20.94
C ARG A 99 10.36 0.42 -20.91
N GLY A 100 9.44 1.09 -20.20
CA GLY A 100 8.04 0.66 -20.08
C GLY A 100 7.35 1.21 -18.84
N LEU A 101 6.10 0.81 -18.65
CA LEU A 101 5.31 1.15 -17.46
C LEU A 101 5.38 -0.02 -16.47
N LEU A 102 6.00 0.22 -15.32
CA LEU A 102 6.10 -0.74 -14.23
C LEU A 102 4.90 -0.58 -13.29
N LEU A 103 4.14 -1.63 -13.08
CA LEU A 103 3.06 -1.70 -12.10
C LEU A 103 3.51 -2.55 -10.90
N ILE A 104 3.36 -2.01 -9.70
CA ILE A 104 3.62 -2.73 -8.46
C ILE A 104 2.29 -2.95 -7.77
N SER A 105 1.88 -4.22 -7.62
CA SER A 105 0.63 -4.64 -6.98
C SER A 105 0.81 -4.97 -5.51
N GLU A 106 -0.30 -5.22 -4.83
CA GLU A 106 -0.28 -5.77 -3.47
C GLU A 106 0.26 -7.22 -3.48
N PRO A 107 0.71 -7.75 -2.32
CA PRO A 107 1.28 -9.09 -2.18
C PRO A 107 0.41 -10.20 -2.80
N GLY A 108 1.04 -11.13 -3.53
CA GLY A 108 0.40 -12.31 -4.11
C GLY A 108 -0.55 -12.03 -5.28
N GLN A 109 -0.58 -10.82 -5.83
CA GLN A 109 -1.51 -10.43 -6.91
C GLN A 109 -0.85 -10.38 -8.31
N GLY A 110 0.44 -10.64 -8.45
CA GLY A 110 1.18 -10.48 -9.70
C GLY A 110 0.57 -11.26 -10.87
N ASP A 111 0.46 -12.58 -10.75
CA ASP A 111 -0.07 -13.46 -11.80
C ASP A 111 -1.51 -13.09 -12.21
N ALA A 112 -2.36 -12.80 -11.21
CA ALA A 112 -3.74 -12.44 -11.46
C ALA A 112 -3.86 -11.09 -12.18
N LEU A 113 -3.05 -10.10 -11.80
CA LEU A 113 -2.97 -8.79 -12.46
C LEU A 113 -2.43 -8.91 -13.89
N ALA A 114 -1.34 -9.66 -14.10
CA ALA A 114 -0.78 -9.88 -15.44
C ALA A 114 -1.82 -10.53 -16.37
N SER A 115 -2.49 -11.57 -15.90
CA SER A 115 -3.56 -12.24 -16.63
C SER A 115 -4.75 -11.33 -16.92
N PHE A 116 -5.14 -10.46 -15.97
CA PHE A 116 -6.20 -9.48 -16.17
C PHE A 116 -5.82 -8.48 -17.26
N LEU A 117 -4.61 -7.92 -17.22
CA LEU A 117 -4.13 -6.96 -18.21
C LEU A 117 -4.02 -7.58 -19.59
N GLN A 118 -3.49 -8.80 -19.71
CA GLN A 118 -3.39 -9.52 -20.99
C GLN A 118 -4.76 -9.71 -21.66
N ARG A 119 -5.80 -10.07 -20.89
CA ARG A 119 -7.17 -10.21 -21.41
C ARG A 119 -7.84 -8.88 -21.77
N SER A 120 -7.30 -7.75 -21.28
CA SER A 120 -7.83 -6.40 -21.52
C SER A 120 -7.21 -5.71 -22.74
N ILE A 121 -6.27 -6.37 -23.43
CA ILE A 121 -5.66 -5.87 -24.66
C ILE A 121 -6.66 -6.03 -25.80
N PHE A 122 -6.97 -4.92 -26.49
CA PHE A 122 -7.86 -4.94 -27.66
C PHE A 122 -7.07 -5.27 -28.93
N PHE A 123 -7.81 -5.72 -29.93
CA PHE A 123 -7.23 -5.90 -31.27
C PHE A 123 -6.70 -4.55 -31.78
N GLY A 124 -5.42 -4.52 -32.12
CA GLY A 124 -4.71 -3.31 -32.58
C GLY A 124 -3.93 -2.57 -31.50
N ASP A 125 -4.12 -2.86 -30.19
CA ASP A 125 -3.27 -2.33 -29.15
C ASP A 125 -1.83 -2.87 -29.29
N GLN A 126 -0.88 -1.98 -29.21
CA GLN A 126 0.54 -2.34 -29.17
C GLN A 126 1.02 -2.32 -27.72
N VAL A 127 0.71 -3.39 -27.02
CA VAL A 127 1.11 -3.60 -25.61
C VAL A 127 1.57 -5.02 -25.41
N ALA A 128 2.73 -5.18 -24.75
CA ALA A 128 3.20 -6.45 -24.22
C ALA A 128 3.17 -6.38 -22.68
N VAL A 129 2.65 -7.41 -22.03
CA VAL A 129 2.55 -7.53 -20.57
C VAL A 129 3.49 -8.65 -20.12
N LYS A 130 4.42 -8.33 -19.23
CA LYS A 130 5.37 -9.29 -18.65
C LYS A 130 5.33 -9.20 -17.12
N ASP A 131 5.11 -10.31 -16.45
CA ASP A 131 5.40 -10.42 -15.01
C ASP A 131 6.91 -10.63 -14.83
N ILE A 132 7.55 -9.70 -14.12
CA ILE A 132 8.98 -9.73 -13.80
C ILE A 132 9.23 -10.01 -12.32
N SER A 133 8.21 -10.45 -11.58
CA SER A 133 8.30 -10.67 -10.13
C SER A 133 9.35 -11.71 -9.76
N ALA A 134 9.44 -12.80 -10.54
CA ALA A 134 10.45 -13.85 -10.31
C ALA A 134 11.86 -13.45 -10.76
N GLU A 135 11.99 -12.45 -11.64
CA GLU A 135 13.27 -11.97 -12.18
C GLU A 135 13.91 -10.88 -11.31
N THR A 136 13.16 -10.35 -10.34
CA THR A 136 13.59 -9.21 -9.53
C THR A 136 13.42 -9.46 -8.03
N ALA A 137 14.26 -8.81 -7.22
CA ALA A 137 14.08 -8.63 -5.79
C ALA A 137 13.52 -7.23 -5.52
N HIS A 138 12.65 -7.08 -4.52
CA HIS A 138 12.00 -5.83 -4.20
C HIS A 138 12.12 -5.52 -2.72
N PHE A 139 12.76 -4.41 -2.39
CA PHE A 139 12.97 -3.95 -1.02
C PHE A 139 12.19 -2.66 -0.77
N ALA A 140 11.70 -2.48 0.45
CA ALA A 140 11.11 -1.23 0.90
C ALA A 140 11.83 -0.71 2.15
N LEU A 141 12.05 0.61 2.17
CA LEU A 141 12.61 1.32 3.32
C LEU A 141 11.54 2.24 3.91
N HIS A 142 11.37 2.19 5.22
CA HIS A 142 10.49 3.08 5.96
C HIS A 142 11.22 3.67 7.14
N GLY A 143 10.95 4.92 7.45
CA GLY A 143 11.48 5.56 8.65
C GLY A 143 11.99 6.98 8.41
N VAL A 144 12.33 7.66 9.49
CA VAL A 144 12.81 9.06 9.44
C VAL A 144 14.18 9.18 8.78
N ALA A 145 14.98 8.12 8.80
CA ALA A 145 16.32 8.07 8.20
C ALA A 145 16.34 7.45 6.78
N ALA A 146 15.20 7.03 6.22
CA ALA A 146 15.18 6.34 4.93
C ALA A 146 15.69 7.22 3.77
N ASP A 147 15.47 8.54 3.81
CA ASP A 147 16.04 9.48 2.82
C ASP A 147 17.57 9.45 2.86
N THR A 148 18.18 9.45 4.05
CA THR A 148 19.65 9.38 4.23
C THR A 148 20.23 8.08 3.70
N VAL A 149 19.54 6.96 3.90
CA VAL A 149 19.98 5.67 3.38
C VAL A 149 20.00 5.64 1.86
N ILE A 150 18.94 6.14 1.23
CA ILE A 150 18.85 6.22 -0.23
C ILE A 150 19.87 7.19 -0.80
N GLU A 151 20.11 8.33 -0.14
CA GLU A 151 21.15 9.27 -0.55
C GLU A 151 22.55 8.63 -0.51
N SER A 152 22.83 7.78 0.48
CA SER A 152 24.09 7.05 0.60
C SER A 152 24.23 5.96 -0.47
N LEU A 153 23.15 5.27 -0.81
CA LEU A 153 23.12 4.23 -1.85
C LEU A 153 23.25 4.84 -3.26
N ALA A 154 22.48 5.87 -3.53
CA ALA A 154 22.31 6.47 -4.86
C ALA A 154 22.04 7.98 -4.74
N PRO A 155 23.07 8.82 -4.70
CA PRO A 155 22.92 10.28 -4.57
C PRO A 155 22.02 10.93 -5.63
N ALA A 156 21.94 10.34 -6.83
CA ALA A 156 21.03 10.78 -7.89
C ALA A 156 19.54 10.67 -7.52
N ALA A 157 19.19 9.82 -6.57
CA ALA A 157 17.80 9.64 -6.12
C ALA A 157 17.35 10.73 -5.13
N ARG A 158 18.27 11.54 -4.56
CA ARG A 158 17.96 12.55 -3.53
C ARG A 158 16.85 13.54 -3.93
N SER A 159 16.83 13.95 -5.20
CA SER A 159 15.90 14.97 -5.72
C SER A 159 14.61 14.41 -6.28
N ILE A 160 14.36 13.11 -6.16
CA ILE A 160 13.15 12.49 -6.69
C ILE A 160 11.92 12.99 -5.89
N PRO A 161 10.89 13.53 -6.57
CA PRO A 161 9.66 13.97 -5.92
C PRO A 161 8.87 12.78 -5.38
N ALA A 162 7.83 13.08 -4.59
CA ALA A 162 6.87 12.06 -4.16
C ALA A 162 6.29 11.33 -5.38
N LEU A 163 6.27 10.00 -5.34
CA LEU A 163 5.89 9.11 -6.45
C LEU A 163 6.84 9.15 -7.67
N GLY A 164 7.97 9.84 -7.59
CA GLY A 164 8.99 9.77 -8.64
C GLY A 164 9.76 8.44 -8.62
N VAL A 165 10.43 8.16 -9.74
CA VAL A 165 11.26 6.96 -9.94
C VAL A 165 12.50 7.29 -10.75
N VAL A 166 13.58 6.56 -10.52
CA VAL A 166 14.82 6.64 -11.34
C VAL A 166 15.40 5.24 -11.52
N GLU A 167 16.01 5.01 -12.67
CA GLU A 167 16.89 3.86 -12.90
C GLU A 167 18.34 4.32 -12.69
N VAL A 168 19.09 3.57 -11.88
CA VAL A 168 20.47 3.89 -11.50
C VAL A 168 21.36 2.70 -11.80
N GLU A 169 22.36 2.92 -12.64
CA GLU A 169 23.42 1.92 -12.84
C GLU A 169 24.35 1.91 -11.62
N SER A 170 24.66 0.73 -11.12
CA SER A 170 25.54 0.51 -9.98
C SER A 170 26.42 -0.72 -10.17
N ASP A 171 27.39 -0.92 -9.29
CA ASP A 171 28.28 -2.09 -9.31
C ASP A 171 27.54 -3.42 -9.12
N VAL A 172 26.31 -3.37 -8.59
CA VAL A 172 25.44 -4.53 -8.37
C VAL A 172 24.38 -4.69 -9.48
N GLY A 173 24.51 -3.96 -10.58
CA GLY A 173 23.56 -3.92 -11.69
C GLY A 173 22.63 -2.72 -11.66
N ASN A 174 21.61 -2.76 -12.50
CA ASN A 174 20.64 -1.67 -12.61
C ASN A 174 19.61 -1.73 -11.47
N LEU A 175 19.49 -0.63 -10.72
CA LEU A 175 18.54 -0.47 -9.65
C LEU A 175 17.39 0.45 -10.09
N ILE A 176 16.15 0.07 -9.81
CA ILE A 176 15.00 0.98 -9.88
C ILE A 176 14.75 1.49 -8.48
N ILE A 177 14.87 2.79 -8.28
CA ILE A 177 14.63 3.45 -6.99
C ILE A 177 13.43 4.37 -7.15
N ALA A 178 12.41 4.18 -6.30
CA ALA A 178 11.22 5.01 -6.37
C ALA A 178 10.75 5.45 -4.97
N ARG A 179 10.15 6.63 -4.93
CA ARG A 179 9.53 7.18 -3.72
C ARG A 179 8.05 6.83 -3.68
N ARG A 180 7.54 6.42 -2.53
CA ARG A 180 6.13 6.06 -2.31
C ARG A 180 5.47 6.94 -1.26
N LYS A 181 4.13 6.88 -1.17
CA LYS A 181 3.38 7.53 -0.09
C LYS A 181 3.82 6.95 1.25
N SER A 182 4.10 7.83 2.21
CA SER A 182 4.55 7.46 3.55
C SER A 182 3.48 6.67 4.32
N ILE A 183 3.94 5.70 5.11
CA ILE A 183 3.17 5.08 6.21
C ILE A 183 3.87 5.29 7.55
N CYS A 184 5.19 5.53 7.55
CA CYS A 184 6.00 5.85 8.70
C CYS A 184 7.29 6.50 8.19
N GLY A 185 7.53 7.79 8.46
CA GLY A 185 8.66 8.52 7.90
C GLY A 185 8.68 8.53 6.37
N ALA A 186 9.85 8.62 5.75
CA ALA A 186 9.99 8.47 4.31
C ALA A 186 9.78 7.01 3.88
N HIS A 187 9.28 6.83 2.65
CA HIS A 187 9.06 5.50 2.09
C HIS A 187 9.68 5.40 0.71
N TRP A 188 10.65 4.51 0.59
CA TRP A 188 11.35 4.21 -0.65
C TRP A 188 11.21 2.75 -1.01
N ILE A 189 11.34 2.46 -2.29
CA ILE A 189 11.51 1.10 -2.80
C ILE A 189 12.78 1.01 -3.64
N VAL A 190 13.43 -0.14 -3.60
CA VAL A 190 14.59 -0.49 -4.41
C VAL A 190 14.30 -1.83 -5.04
N ILE A 191 14.32 -1.89 -6.37
CA ILE A 191 14.14 -3.11 -7.14
C ILE A 191 15.45 -3.40 -7.86
N ALA A 192 15.93 -4.63 -7.76
CA ALA A 192 17.16 -5.12 -8.37
C ALA A 192 16.89 -6.44 -9.09
N ASP A 193 17.83 -6.92 -9.90
CA ASP A 193 17.79 -8.27 -10.42
C ASP A 193 17.77 -9.29 -9.27
N HIS A 194 16.99 -10.37 -9.44
CA HIS A 194 16.82 -11.37 -8.40
C HIS A 194 18.14 -11.97 -7.93
N VAL A 195 19.08 -12.22 -8.85
CA VAL A 195 20.40 -12.79 -8.54
C VAL A 195 21.26 -11.84 -7.68
N ALA A 196 21.04 -10.54 -7.77
CA ALA A 196 21.72 -9.54 -6.95
C ALA A 196 21.02 -9.27 -5.60
N GLY A 197 19.83 -9.84 -5.38
CA GLY A 197 18.96 -9.49 -4.25
C GLY A 197 19.64 -9.58 -2.89
N ALA A 198 20.35 -10.67 -2.58
CA ALA A 198 21.07 -10.82 -1.31
C ALA A 198 22.16 -9.76 -1.13
N HIS A 199 22.90 -9.46 -2.21
CA HIS A 199 23.94 -8.44 -2.21
C HIS A 199 23.37 -7.03 -2.01
N VAL A 200 22.29 -6.69 -2.72
CA VAL A 200 21.61 -5.38 -2.58
C VAL A 200 21.03 -5.20 -1.19
N HIS A 201 20.42 -6.23 -0.61
CA HIS A 201 19.93 -6.20 0.76
C HIS A 201 21.07 -5.93 1.76
N HIS A 202 22.20 -6.63 1.61
CA HIS A 202 23.39 -6.41 2.43
C HIS A 202 23.95 -4.99 2.27
N LEU A 203 24.07 -4.50 1.03
CA LEU A 203 24.55 -3.15 0.72
C LEU A 203 23.67 -2.08 1.37
N LEU A 204 22.35 -2.23 1.28
CA LEU A 204 21.40 -1.32 1.94
C LEU A 204 21.62 -1.25 3.45
N LEU A 205 21.79 -2.41 4.11
CA LEU A 205 22.09 -2.46 5.55
C LEU A 205 23.43 -1.79 5.89
N GLN A 206 24.45 -1.95 5.04
CA GLN A 206 25.74 -1.27 5.22
C GLN A 206 25.61 0.25 5.07
N CYS A 207 24.95 0.73 4.00
CA CYS A 207 24.72 2.14 3.76
C CYS A 207 23.92 2.81 4.87
N GLY A 208 22.96 2.09 5.46
CA GLY A 208 22.04 2.62 6.46
C GLY A 208 22.44 2.40 7.91
N GLY A 209 23.48 1.59 8.20
CA GLY A 209 23.83 1.21 9.57
C GLY A 209 24.07 2.39 10.50
N ALA A 210 24.83 3.40 10.05
CA ALA A 210 25.08 4.63 10.81
C ALA A 210 23.82 5.49 11.02
N ALA A 211 22.79 5.33 10.18
CA ALA A 211 21.50 6.01 10.26
C ALA A 211 20.45 5.19 11.05
N GLY A 212 20.85 4.07 11.66
CA GLY A 212 19.96 3.21 12.44
C GLY A 212 19.01 2.35 11.57
N LEU A 213 19.42 2.03 10.33
CA LEU A 213 18.69 1.07 9.51
C LEU A 213 18.89 -0.35 10.03
N ILE A 214 17.81 -1.07 10.25
CA ILE A 214 17.82 -2.51 10.53
C ILE A 214 16.89 -3.27 9.60
N ALA A 215 17.16 -4.57 9.42
CA ALA A 215 16.24 -5.45 8.74
C ALA A 215 14.99 -5.65 9.60
N ALA A 216 13.82 -5.70 8.96
CA ALA A 216 12.53 -5.93 9.60
C ALA A 216 11.63 -6.83 8.76
N GLY A 217 10.66 -7.48 9.39
CA GLY A 217 9.77 -8.40 8.72
C GLY A 217 8.34 -7.90 8.52
N SER A 218 7.52 -8.76 7.90
CA SER A 218 6.13 -8.47 7.53
C SER A 218 5.25 -8.19 8.74
N LEU A 219 5.58 -8.71 9.93
CA LEU A 219 4.84 -8.44 11.16
C LEU A 219 4.99 -6.97 11.57
N THR A 220 6.21 -6.44 11.52
CA THR A 220 6.47 -5.00 11.74
C THR A 220 5.74 -4.15 10.72
N PHE A 221 5.85 -4.48 9.42
CA PHE A 221 5.09 -3.77 8.39
C PHE A 221 3.59 -3.77 8.66
N ASN A 222 3.02 -4.90 9.08
CA ASN A 222 1.59 -5.00 9.38
C ASN A 222 1.18 -4.09 10.56
N CYS A 223 2.00 -3.99 11.61
CA CYS A 223 1.77 -3.03 12.70
C CYS A 223 1.75 -1.58 12.19
N LEU A 224 2.75 -1.21 11.38
CA LEU A 224 2.90 0.16 10.86
C LEU A 224 1.77 0.54 9.90
N ARG A 225 1.37 -0.36 8.97
CA ARG A 225 0.29 -0.06 8.02
C ARG A 225 -1.07 0.11 8.71
N ILE A 226 -1.37 -0.71 9.77
CA ILE A 226 -2.62 -0.59 10.53
C ILE A 226 -2.58 0.71 11.36
N ARG A 227 -1.45 1.02 12.01
CA ARG A 227 -1.23 2.27 12.75
C ARG A 227 -1.46 3.50 11.87
N SER A 228 -0.96 3.47 10.64
CA SER A 228 -1.15 4.58 9.69
C SER A 228 -2.57 4.65 9.12
N GLY A 229 -3.33 3.57 9.17
CA GLY A 229 -4.64 3.45 8.51
C GLY A 229 -4.54 3.12 7.01
N ARG A 230 -3.39 2.59 6.54
CA ARG A 230 -3.24 2.16 5.15
C ARG A 230 -4.05 0.88 4.90
N PRO A 231 -4.98 0.88 3.92
CA PRO A 231 -5.73 -0.31 3.56
C PRO A 231 -4.83 -1.39 2.96
N ALA A 232 -5.10 -2.67 3.28
CA ALA A 232 -4.47 -3.85 2.70
C ALA A 232 -5.37 -5.08 2.90
N GLY A 233 -5.11 -6.17 2.22
CA GLY A 233 -5.84 -7.42 2.40
C GLY A 233 -7.36 -7.26 2.26
N LEU A 234 -8.11 -7.46 3.35
CA LEU A 234 -9.59 -7.41 3.34
C LEU A 234 -10.14 -6.03 2.92
N GLU A 235 -9.45 -4.94 3.25
CA GLU A 235 -9.86 -3.59 2.84
C GLU A 235 -9.77 -3.41 1.31
N LEU A 236 -8.87 -4.14 0.63
CA LEU A 236 -8.65 -4.09 -0.81
C LEU A 236 -9.34 -5.25 -1.54
N SER A 237 -10.52 -5.66 -1.09
CA SER A 237 -11.30 -6.76 -1.66
C SER A 237 -12.50 -6.26 -2.48
N THR A 238 -13.15 -7.20 -3.17
CA THR A 238 -14.39 -6.94 -3.92
C THR A 238 -15.61 -6.60 -3.05
N ASP A 239 -15.47 -6.58 -1.72
CA ASP A 239 -16.52 -6.14 -0.79
C ASP A 239 -16.66 -4.62 -0.76
N TYR A 240 -15.66 -3.89 -1.24
CA TYR A 240 -15.58 -2.43 -1.14
C TYR A 240 -15.32 -1.77 -2.49
N ILE A 241 -15.72 -0.51 -2.58
CA ILE A 241 -15.27 0.41 -3.64
C ILE A 241 -14.10 1.25 -3.11
N PRO A 242 -13.23 1.82 -3.97
CA PRO A 242 -12.05 2.57 -3.51
C PRO A 242 -12.35 3.72 -2.56
N LEU A 243 -13.47 4.42 -2.76
CA LEU A 243 -13.91 5.53 -1.91
C LEU A 243 -14.25 5.09 -0.48
N GLU A 244 -14.74 3.85 -0.29
CA GLU A 244 -15.12 3.31 1.02
C GLU A 244 -13.91 2.92 1.88
N VAL A 245 -12.72 2.81 1.27
CA VAL A 245 -11.50 2.34 1.97
C VAL A 245 -10.36 3.35 1.96
N GLY A 246 -10.70 4.64 1.81
CA GLY A 246 -9.71 5.72 1.96
C GLY A 246 -8.75 5.87 0.79
N LEU A 247 -9.17 5.52 -0.44
CA LEU A 247 -8.38 5.66 -1.66
C LEU A 247 -8.87 6.79 -2.55
N TRP A 248 -9.40 7.86 -1.96
CA TRP A 248 -9.92 9.01 -2.69
C TRP A 248 -8.86 9.66 -3.60
N ASP A 249 -7.63 9.76 -3.15
CA ASP A 249 -6.51 10.33 -3.89
C ASP A 249 -5.92 9.41 -4.99
N GLU A 250 -6.48 8.20 -5.14
CA GLU A 250 -6.15 7.26 -6.20
C GLU A 250 -7.19 7.23 -7.33
N ILE A 251 -8.07 8.25 -7.37
CA ILE A 251 -9.16 8.38 -8.34
C ILE A 251 -9.09 9.74 -9.01
N SER A 252 -9.24 9.76 -10.33
CA SER A 252 -9.46 10.98 -11.09
C SER A 252 -10.95 11.13 -11.41
N PHE A 253 -11.53 12.26 -11.04
CA PHE A 253 -12.92 12.60 -11.34
C PHE A 253 -13.09 13.39 -12.65
N SER A 254 -11.97 13.76 -13.29
CA SER A 254 -11.94 14.57 -14.53
C SER A 254 -11.43 13.83 -15.77
N LYS A 255 -10.97 12.57 -15.62
CA LYS A 255 -10.49 11.76 -16.74
C LYS A 255 -11.63 11.21 -17.58
N GLY A 256 -11.29 10.67 -18.78
CA GLY A 256 -12.21 9.95 -19.65
C GLY A 256 -12.78 8.67 -19.03
N CYS A 257 -13.62 7.97 -19.79
CA CYS A 257 -14.35 6.79 -19.32
C CYS A 257 -13.41 5.64 -18.90
N TYR A 258 -13.80 4.96 -17.81
CA TYR A 258 -13.18 3.72 -17.35
C TYR A 258 -14.23 2.78 -16.73
N THR A 259 -13.90 1.51 -16.60
CA THR A 259 -14.81 0.52 -16.03
C THR A 259 -15.23 0.92 -14.60
N GLY A 260 -16.55 0.92 -14.32
CA GLY A 260 -17.10 1.24 -12.98
C GLY A 260 -17.22 2.74 -12.65
N GLN A 261 -16.82 3.64 -13.55
CA GLN A 261 -16.84 5.09 -13.34
C GLN A 261 -18.20 5.64 -12.91
N GLU A 262 -19.30 5.14 -13.49
CA GLU A 262 -20.63 5.69 -13.21
C GLU A 262 -20.99 5.62 -11.72
N ILE A 263 -20.65 4.51 -11.05
CA ILE A 263 -20.93 4.34 -9.62
C ILE A 263 -20.08 5.31 -8.80
N ILE A 264 -18.78 5.44 -9.12
CA ILE A 264 -17.85 6.34 -8.43
C ILE A 264 -18.28 7.80 -8.61
N ALA A 265 -18.58 8.23 -9.83
CA ALA A 265 -19.06 9.59 -10.12
C ALA A 265 -20.39 9.91 -9.43
N ARG A 266 -21.31 8.92 -9.32
CA ARG A 266 -22.56 9.09 -8.60
C ARG A 266 -22.33 9.29 -7.08
N MET A 267 -21.38 8.59 -6.48
CA MET A 267 -21.05 8.76 -5.07
C MET A 267 -20.43 10.13 -4.81
N GLU A 268 -19.54 10.57 -5.67
CA GLU A 268 -18.91 11.88 -5.61
C GLU A 268 -19.95 13.00 -5.79
N SER A 269 -20.72 13.00 -6.89
CA SER A 269 -21.67 14.08 -7.22
C SER A 269 -22.82 14.22 -6.21
N ARG A 270 -23.21 13.14 -5.53
CA ARG A 270 -24.25 13.16 -4.49
C ARG A 270 -23.70 13.42 -3.10
N GLY A 271 -22.39 13.48 -2.92
CA GLY A 271 -21.76 13.62 -1.61
C GLY A 271 -22.17 12.51 -0.62
N ARG A 272 -22.45 11.30 -1.10
CA ARG A 272 -22.97 10.22 -0.24
C ARG A 272 -22.18 8.94 -0.44
N LEU A 273 -21.47 8.53 0.61
CA LEU A 273 -20.89 7.20 0.75
C LEU A 273 -21.78 6.31 1.60
N ALA A 274 -21.80 5.01 1.32
CA ALA A 274 -22.46 4.03 2.17
C ALA A 274 -21.61 3.71 3.41
N LYS A 275 -20.30 3.63 3.22
CA LYS A 275 -19.32 3.22 4.23
C LYS A 275 -18.04 4.06 4.13
N THR A 276 -17.23 4.06 5.18
CA THR A 276 -15.88 4.62 5.16
C THR A 276 -14.92 3.85 6.07
N LEU A 277 -13.64 3.91 5.76
CA LEU A 277 -12.57 3.33 6.56
C LEU A 277 -12.26 4.26 7.73
N VAL A 278 -12.19 3.68 8.93
CA VAL A 278 -11.86 4.41 10.16
C VAL A 278 -10.81 3.68 10.98
N LYS A 279 -10.07 4.43 11.79
CA LYS A 279 -9.26 3.89 12.89
C LYS A 279 -10.18 3.62 14.07
N VAL A 280 -10.03 2.45 14.67
CA VAL A 280 -10.86 2.01 15.80
C VAL A 280 -9.98 1.89 17.04
N ALA A 281 -10.31 2.64 18.09
CA ALA A 281 -9.71 2.47 19.40
C ALA A 281 -10.43 1.33 20.12
N LEU A 282 -9.71 0.23 20.38
CA LEU A 282 -10.20 -0.95 21.09
C LEU A 282 -9.77 -0.93 22.55
N SER A 283 -10.66 -1.26 23.47
CA SER A 283 -10.34 -1.40 24.90
C SER A 283 -9.48 -2.66 25.20
N SER A 284 -9.57 -3.68 24.35
CA SER A 284 -8.76 -4.90 24.39
C SER A 284 -8.65 -5.49 22.99
N MET A 285 -7.63 -6.33 22.76
CA MET A 285 -7.42 -6.96 21.46
C MET A 285 -8.63 -7.80 21.03
N VAL A 286 -9.10 -7.56 19.81
CA VAL A 286 -10.13 -8.35 19.12
C VAL A 286 -9.54 -8.75 17.77
N PRO A 287 -9.42 -10.06 17.47
CA PRO A 287 -8.94 -10.51 16.16
C PRO A 287 -9.88 -10.08 15.04
N ALA A 288 -9.30 -9.55 13.96
CA ALA A 288 -10.02 -9.26 12.73
C ALA A 288 -10.04 -10.50 11.79
N PRO A 289 -11.12 -10.70 10.96
CA PRO A 289 -12.30 -9.84 10.87
C PRO A 289 -13.31 -10.07 12.01
N ALA A 290 -13.95 -8.98 12.45
CA ALA A 290 -15.01 -9.07 13.48
C ALA A 290 -16.15 -8.08 13.20
N PRO A 291 -17.41 -8.40 13.55
CA PRO A 291 -18.53 -7.48 13.39
C PRO A 291 -18.41 -6.30 14.36
N ILE A 292 -18.83 -5.12 13.88
CA ILE A 292 -18.91 -3.89 14.67
C ILE A 292 -20.37 -3.47 14.77
N TYR A 293 -20.77 -3.05 15.98
CA TYR A 293 -22.10 -2.55 16.27
C TYR A 293 -22.04 -1.15 16.88
N ALA A 294 -23.02 -0.32 16.55
CA ALA A 294 -23.27 0.98 17.16
C ALA A 294 -24.73 1.01 17.66
N LEU A 295 -24.95 1.38 18.92
CA LEU A 295 -26.29 1.38 19.55
C LEU A 295 -27.04 0.05 19.36
N GLY A 296 -26.33 -1.07 19.44
CA GLY A 296 -26.88 -2.42 19.28
C GLY A 296 -27.21 -2.83 17.83
N LYS A 297 -26.97 -1.97 16.82
CA LYS A 297 -27.22 -2.26 15.41
C LYS A 297 -25.91 -2.52 14.67
N ALA A 298 -25.93 -3.41 13.67
CA ALA A 298 -24.76 -3.68 12.82
C ALA A 298 -24.28 -2.40 12.13
N ALA A 299 -23.07 -1.97 12.44
CA ALA A 299 -22.45 -0.74 11.91
C ALA A 299 -21.38 -1.00 10.86
N GLY A 300 -20.72 -2.16 10.91
CA GLY A 300 -19.64 -2.47 9.94
C GLY A 300 -18.81 -3.67 10.34
N THR A 301 -17.56 -3.68 9.88
CA THR A 301 -16.60 -4.77 10.10
C THR A 301 -15.26 -4.21 10.54
N LEU A 302 -14.69 -4.74 11.62
CA LEU A 302 -13.27 -4.61 11.94
C LEU A 302 -12.50 -5.44 10.92
N THR A 303 -11.70 -4.80 10.10
CA THR A 303 -11.04 -5.47 8.97
C THR A 303 -9.59 -5.82 9.26
N SER A 304 -8.92 -5.05 10.11
CA SER A 304 -7.57 -5.32 10.57
C SER A 304 -7.39 -4.89 12.02
N SER A 305 -6.63 -5.67 12.77
CA SER A 305 -6.25 -5.35 14.16
C SER A 305 -4.91 -6.00 14.51
N VAL A 306 -4.13 -5.35 15.35
CA VAL A 306 -2.85 -5.83 15.85
C VAL A 306 -2.54 -5.22 17.20
N GLN A 307 -1.93 -6.00 18.10
CA GLN A 307 -1.25 -5.46 19.25
C GLN A 307 0.22 -5.25 18.90
N ALA A 308 0.65 -4.00 18.89
CA ALA A 308 2.05 -3.65 18.61
C ALA A 308 2.96 -4.01 19.79
N PRO A 309 4.29 -4.13 19.56
CA PRO A 309 5.24 -4.49 20.61
C PRO A 309 5.30 -3.53 21.80
N ASP A 310 4.90 -2.27 21.59
CA ASP A 310 4.77 -1.26 22.65
C ASP A 310 3.49 -1.42 23.52
N GLY A 311 2.72 -2.49 23.28
CA GLY A 311 1.48 -2.80 23.98
C GLY A 311 0.24 -2.08 23.43
N ARG A 312 0.39 -1.11 22.53
CA ARG A 312 -0.75 -0.39 21.93
C ARG A 312 -1.51 -1.28 20.95
N ILE A 313 -2.81 -1.11 20.91
CA ILE A 313 -3.66 -1.80 19.95
C ILE A 313 -3.98 -0.85 18.80
N HIS A 314 -3.64 -1.26 17.58
CA HIS A 314 -4.01 -0.55 16.35
C HIS A 314 -5.06 -1.37 15.61
N ALA A 315 -6.11 -0.70 15.15
CA ALA A 315 -7.17 -1.35 14.41
C ALA A 315 -7.81 -0.40 13.40
N VAL A 316 -8.27 -0.98 12.29
CA VAL A 316 -9.09 -0.30 11.29
C VAL A 316 -10.33 -1.11 10.98
N GLY A 317 -11.38 -0.41 10.60
CA GLY A 317 -12.65 -1.05 10.24
C GLY A 317 -13.38 -0.22 9.19
N VAL A 318 -14.23 -0.88 8.41
CA VAL A 318 -15.10 -0.23 7.45
C VAL A 318 -16.50 -0.11 8.04
N LEU A 319 -16.94 1.11 8.31
CA LEU A 319 -18.19 1.43 8.98
C LEU A 319 -19.19 2.11 8.03
N ARG A 320 -20.48 1.92 8.28
CA ARG A 320 -21.52 2.76 7.67
C ARG A 320 -21.29 4.22 8.07
N ILE A 321 -21.45 5.15 7.14
CA ILE A 321 -21.10 6.55 7.32
C ILE A 321 -21.77 7.17 8.57
N GLY A 322 -23.04 6.86 8.85
CA GLY A 322 -23.77 7.36 10.02
C GLY A 322 -23.25 6.84 11.38
N SER A 323 -22.26 5.93 11.40
CA SER A 323 -21.62 5.40 12.61
C SER A 323 -20.10 5.62 12.59
N ALA A 324 -19.58 6.38 11.64
CA ALA A 324 -18.15 6.53 11.38
C ALA A 324 -17.55 7.84 11.94
N GLN A 325 -18.34 8.68 12.59
CA GLN A 325 -17.85 9.94 13.15
C GLN A 325 -16.87 9.68 14.31
N PRO A 326 -15.73 10.39 14.37
CA PRO A 326 -14.81 10.30 15.50
C PRO A 326 -15.54 10.50 16.84
N GLY A 327 -15.19 9.66 17.82
CA GLY A 327 -15.85 9.63 19.12
C GLY A 327 -17.08 8.73 19.21
N THR A 328 -17.63 8.22 18.09
CA THR A 328 -18.79 7.30 18.14
C THR A 328 -18.44 6.04 18.94
N GLU A 329 -19.27 5.73 19.94
CA GLU A 329 -19.17 4.53 20.77
C GLU A 329 -19.60 3.29 19.99
N LEU A 330 -18.80 2.24 20.09
CA LEU A 330 -18.93 1.00 19.36
C LEU A 330 -18.81 -0.22 20.28
N THR A 331 -19.32 -1.33 19.83
CA THR A 331 -18.97 -2.65 20.38
C THR A 331 -18.48 -3.55 19.26
N VAL A 332 -17.46 -4.40 19.54
CA VAL A 332 -16.78 -5.22 18.54
C VAL A 332 -16.77 -6.68 18.96
N GLY A 333 -17.01 -7.55 17.99
CA GLY A 333 -17.01 -9.00 18.17
C GLY A 333 -18.28 -9.50 18.87
N LYS A 334 -18.35 -10.82 19.03
CA LYS A 334 -19.48 -11.49 19.67
C LYS A 334 -19.58 -11.16 21.16
N ASP A 335 -18.43 -10.89 21.80
CA ASP A 335 -18.35 -10.58 23.23
C ASP A 335 -18.66 -9.11 23.54
N GLY A 336 -18.98 -8.30 22.54
CA GLY A 336 -19.34 -6.89 22.73
C GLY A 336 -18.23 -6.03 23.33
N ARG A 337 -16.96 -6.24 22.93
CA ARG A 337 -15.82 -5.46 23.46
C ARG A 337 -16.00 -3.98 23.14
N ALA A 338 -15.83 -3.14 24.16
CA ALA A 338 -15.96 -1.70 24.02
C ALA A 338 -14.90 -1.12 23.09
N ALA A 339 -15.34 -0.25 22.20
CA ALA A 339 -14.49 0.45 21.24
C ALA A 339 -15.08 1.81 20.91
N LYS A 340 -14.31 2.65 20.20
CA LYS A 340 -14.80 3.90 19.63
C LYS A 340 -14.10 4.22 18.31
N VAL A 341 -14.76 4.99 17.47
CA VAL A 341 -14.10 5.58 16.30
C VAL A 341 -13.06 6.57 16.79
N ALA A 342 -11.79 6.32 16.46
CA ALA A 342 -10.69 7.23 16.83
C ALA A 342 -10.52 8.35 15.81
N ASP A 343 -10.55 8.01 14.52
CA ASP A 343 -10.34 8.94 13.42
C ASP A 343 -10.72 8.28 12.08
N TYR A 344 -10.81 9.06 11.02
CA TYR A 344 -10.87 8.55 9.67
C TYR A 344 -9.52 7.95 9.23
N ALA A 345 -9.54 7.01 8.30
CA ALA A 345 -8.34 6.37 7.77
C ALA A 345 -8.22 6.54 6.25
N GLY A 346 -6.99 6.71 5.76
CA GLY A 346 -6.71 6.97 4.35
C GLY A 346 -7.14 8.38 3.90
N ALA A 347 -7.17 8.59 2.58
CA ALA A 347 -7.69 9.82 1.99
C ALA A 347 -9.22 9.81 2.00
N GLN A 348 -9.82 10.87 2.51
CA GLN A 348 -11.27 10.99 2.64
C GLN A 348 -11.83 12.04 1.67
N PRO A 349 -13.08 11.87 1.19
CA PRO A 349 -13.73 12.88 0.38
C PRO A 349 -14.02 14.16 1.20
N PRO A 350 -13.95 15.35 0.57
CA PRO A 350 -14.16 16.63 1.27
C PRO A 350 -15.47 16.69 2.05
N PHE A 351 -16.55 16.09 1.56
CA PHE A 351 -17.85 16.11 2.21
C PHE A 351 -17.93 15.23 3.47
N VAL A 352 -17.04 14.26 3.66
CA VAL A 352 -16.94 13.48 4.90
C VAL A 352 -16.29 14.31 6.01
N LEU A 353 -15.35 15.18 5.64
CA LEU A 353 -14.62 16.05 6.57
C LEU A 353 -15.39 17.30 6.96
N GLN A 354 -16.41 17.73 6.18
CA GLN A 354 -17.15 18.96 6.41
C GLN A 354 -18.26 18.85 7.48
N GLU A 355 -18.69 17.64 7.86
CA GLU A 355 -19.70 17.46 8.92
C GLU A 355 -19.20 17.87 10.33
N GLU A 356 -17.88 18.12 10.51
CA GLU A 356 -17.32 18.62 11.79
C GLU A 356 -17.59 20.12 12.05
N THR A 357 -18.13 20.88 11.09
CA THR A 357 -18.25 22.35 11.20
C THR A 357 -19.68 22.86 11.44
N ILE A 358 -20.68 21.98 11.56
CA ILE A 358 -22.02 22.40 11.96
C ILE A 358 -22.11 22.37 13.49
N THR A 359 -21.63 23.41 14.13
CA THR A 359 -21.99 23.76 15.50
C THR A 359 -23.52 23.91 15.54
N PRO A 360 -24.26 23.27 16.46
CA PRO A 360 -25.68 23.52 16.60
C PRO A 360 -25.81 25.00 16.96
N GLY A 361 -26.39 25.78 16.07
CA GLY A 361 -26.71 27.17 16.33
C GLY A 361 -27.59 27.29 17.58
N THR A 362 -27.20 28.21 18.41
CA THR A 362 -27.89 28.74 19.57
C THR A 362 -29.39 28.94 19.38
#